data_0ac0d5ee61c039c9ed0619aa6845a9ba
#
_entry.id   0ac0d5ee61c039c9ed0619aa6845a9ba
#
_cell.length_a   1.000
_cell.length_b   1.000
_cell.length_c   1.000
_cell.angle_alpha   90.00
_cell.angle_beta   90.00
_cell.angle_gamma   90.00
#
_symmetry.space_group_name_H-M   'P 1'
#
loop_
_entity.id
_entity.type
_entity.pdbx_description
1 polymer ?
#
loop_
_entity_poly.entity_id
_entity_poly.type
_entity_poly.pdbx_seq_one_letter_code
_entity_poly.pdbx_strand_id
1 'polypeptide(L)'
;MTQHAYLVDDDEAIRDSLTWLLESRGVACASYPSAEDFLATWDSSLAGCIVLDIRMDGMSGPELFELLCERGCKLPVIFLTGHGDVPMAVSALKK
;
A
#
# COMPACT_ATOMS: atom_id res chain seq x y z
N MET A 1 10.05 18.85 -1.44
CA MET A 1 8.75 18.18 -1.40
C MET A 1 8.89 16.80 -0.80
N THR A 2 8.07 16.46 0.17
CA THR A 2 8.15 15.17 0.83
C THR A 2 7.39 14.13 0.02
N GLN A 3 8.08 13.07 -0.37
CA GLN A 3 7.45 11.91 -0.98
C GLN A 3 6.99 10.97 0.14
N HIS A 4 5.85 10.35 -0.05
CA HIS A 4 5.28 9.49 0.99
C HIS A 4 4.69 8.23 0.36
N ALA A 5 4.98 7.10 0.98
CA ALA A 5 4.42 5.82 0.60
C ALA A 5 3.62 5.25 1.77
N TYR A 6 2.44 4.73 1.45
CA TYR A 6 1.56 4.08 2.43
C TYR A 6 1.60 2.59 2.15
N LEU A 7 2.22 1.84 3.06
CA LEU A 7 2.39 0.39 2.88
C LEU A 7 1.27 -0.34 3.60
N VAL A 8 0.51 -1.14 2.88
CA VAL A 8 -0.58 -1.92 3.46
C VAL A 8 -0.28 -3.39 3.20
N ASP A 9 0.13 -4.11 4.23
CA ASP A 9 0.55 -5.50 4.13
C ASP A 9 0.42 -6.12 5.52
N ASP A 10 -0.13 -7.31 5.61
CA ASP A 10 -0.30 -7.98 6.89
C ASP A 10 0.97 -8.70 7.38
N ASP A 11 2.02 -8.74 6.58
CA ASP A 11 3.29 -9.36 6.96
C ASP A 11 4.24 -8.28 7.51
N GLU A 12 4.53 -8.37 8.80
CA GLU A 12 5.40 -7.40 9.47
C GLU A 12 6.79 -7.34 8.86
N ALA A 13 7.34 -8.51 8.49
CA ALA A 13 8.69 -8.56 7.90
C ALA A 13 8.74 -7.82 6.57
N ILE A 14 7.70 -7.93 5.77
CA ILE A 14 7.62 -7.22 4.50
C ILE A 14 7.47 -5.72 4.75
N ARG A 15 6.61 -5.30 5.69
CA ARG A 15 6.47 -3.89 6.03
C ARG A 15 7.80 -3.30 6.46
N ASP A 16 8.51 -3.99 7.35
CA ASP A 16 9.79 -3.50 7.86
C ASP A 16 10.83 -3.41 6.77
N SER A 17 10.92 -4.42 5.92
CA SER A 17 11.91 -4.45 4.84
C SER A 17 11.66 -3.35 3.81
N LEU A 18 10.40 -3.17 3.42
CA LEU A 18 10.04 -2.13 2.45
C LEU A 18 10.23 -0.73 3.03
N THR A 19 9.86 -0.54 4.29
CA THR A 19 10.06 0.73 4.96
C THR A 19 11.54 1.09 4.98
N TRP A 20 12.39 0.14 5.37
CA TRP A 20 13.82 0.37 5.41
C TRP A 20 14.35 0.74 4.02
N LEU A 21 13.96 -0.02 3.01
CA LEU A 21 14.42 0.21 1.64
C LEU A 21 13.99 1.58 1.13
N LEU A 22 12.73 1.94 1.30
CA LEU A 22 12.20 3.20 0.79
C LEU A 22 12.78 4.39 1.54
N GLU A 23 12.91 4.28 2.85
CA GLU A 23 13.47 5.37 3.64
C GLU A 23 14.96 5.57 3.32
N SER A 24 15.68 4.50 3.01
CA SER A 24 17.07 4.62 2.58
C SER A 24 17.21 5.36 1.25
N ARG A 25 16.12 5.49 0.50
CA ARG A 25 16.07 6.22 -0.76
C ARG A 25 15.37 7.58 -0.64
N GLY A 26 15.12 8.02 0.58
CA GLY A 26 14.52 9.33 0.83
C GLY A 26 13.00 9.36 0.74
N VAL A 27 12.35 8.20 0.74
CA VAL A 27 10.88 8.12 0.68
C VAL A 27 10.36 7.84 2.09
N ALA A 28 9.62 8.77 2.65
CA ALA A 28 8.99 8.58 3.95
C ALA A 28 7.86 7.56 3.82
N CYS A 29 7.73 6.69 4.83
CA CYS A 29 6.73 5.63 4.80
C CYS A 29 5.87 5.63 6.04
N ALA A 30 4.59 5.30 5.85
CA ALA A 30 3.72 4.88 6.93
C ALA A 30 3.24 3.48 6.58
N SER A 31 3.17 2.58 7.56
CA SER A 31 2.77 1.21 7.28
C SER A 31 1.57 0.80 8.12
N TYR A 32 0.77 -0.10 7.58
CA TYR A 32 -0.49 -0.52 8.17
C TYR A 32 -0.63 -2.04 8.02
N PRO A 33 -1.03 -2.74 9.09
CA PRO A 33 -1.13 -4.19 9.03
C PRO A 33 -2.40 -4.70 8.34
N SER A 34 -3.33 -3.81 8.03
CA SER A 34 -4.58 -4.21 7.38
C SER A 34 -5.16 -3.07 6.56
N ALA A 35 -6.04 -3.44 5.62
CA ALA A 35 -6.78 -2.45 4.84
C ALA A 35 -7.67 -1.59 5.75
N GLU A 36 -8.27 -2.22 6.75
CA GLU A 36 -9.15 -1.52 7.69
C GLU A 36 -8.39 -0.43 8.46
N ASP A 37 -7.17 -0.75 8.90
CA ASP A 37 -6.35 0.24 9.61
C ASP A 37 -5.99 1.41 8.71
N PHE A 38 -5.68 1.14 7.44
CA PHE A 38 -5.39 2.21 6.50
C PHE A 38 -6.62 3.09 6.27
N LEU A 39 -7.78 2.48 6.07
CA LEU A 39 -9.01 3.24 5.85
C LEU A 39 -9.35 4.16 7.02
N ALA A 40 -9.04 3.74 8.23
CA ALA A 40 -9.32 4.55 9.42
C ALA A 40 -8.52 5.86 9.43
N THR A 41 -7.40 5.92 8.73
CA THR A 41 -6.54 7.11 8.68
C THR A 41 -6.59 7.83 7.34
N TRP A 42 -7.15 7.20 6.30
CA TRP A 42 -7.15 7.81 4.97
C TRP A 42 -8.11 8.98 4.90
N ASP A 43 -7.67 10.04 4.23
CA ASP A 43 -8.54 11.13 3.81
C ASP A 43 -8.02 11.70 2.49
N SER A 44 -8.82 12.55 1.88
CA SER A 44 -8.52 13.05 0.54
C SER A 44 -7.35 14.03 0.49
N SER A 45 -6.82 14.43 1.65
CA SER A 45 -5.68 15.34 1.70
C SER A 45 -4.34 14.60 1.61
N LEU A 46 -4.33 13.28 1.73
CA LEU A 46 -3.10 12.51 1.68
C LEU A 46 -2.49 12.58 0.28
N ALA A 47 -1.16 12.69 0.24
CA ALA A 47 -0.43 12.73 -1.01
C ALA A 47 0.67 11.66 -0.99
N GLY A 48 1.00 11.11 -2.14
CA GLY A 48 2.00 10.07 -2.27
C GLY A 48 1.49 8.90 -3.07
N CYS A 49 1.87 7.68 -2.69
CA CYS A 49 1.38 6.48 -3.35
C CYS A 49 1.07 5.41 -2.32
N ILE A 50 0.23 4.48 -2.72
CA ILE A 50 -0.17 3.36 -1.86
C ILE A 50 0.47 2.09 -2.41
N VAL A 51 1.18 1.37 -1.55
CA VAL A 51 1.77 0.07 -1.89
C VAL A 51 0.94 -0.97 -1.16
N LEU A 52 0.30 -1.84 -1.90
CA LEU A 52 -0.81 -2.63 -1.41
C LEU A 52 -0.59 -4.11 -1.70
N ASP A 53 -0.59 -4.92 -0.67
CA ASP A 53 -0.53 -6.37 -0.83
C ASP A 53 -1.87 -6.87 -1.36
N ILE A 54 -1.82 -7.81 -2.29
CA ILE A 54 -3.03 -8.38 -2.88
C ILE A 54 -3.76 -9.27 -1.87
N ARG A 55 -3.00 -10.08 -1.13
CA ARG A 55 -3.59 -11.05 -0.20
C ARG A 55 -3.39 -10.62 1.22
N MET A 56 -4.49 -10.33 1.90
CA MET A 56 -4.47 -9.99 3.31
C MET A 56 -5.68 -10.62 3.98
N ASP A 57 -5.55 -10.89 5.27
CA ASP A 57 -6.69 -11.32 6.07
C ASP A 57 -7.70 -10.17 6.14
N GLY A 58 -8.98 -10.50 6.11
CA GLY A 58 -10.03 -9.49 6.07
C GLY A 58 -10.17 -8.93 4.67
N MET A 59 -10.18 -7.60 4.55
CA MET A 59 -10.31 -6.96 3.24
C MET A 59 -9.05 -7.17 2.42
N SER A 60 -9.21 -7.63 1.20
CA SER A 60 -8.08 -7.84 0.27
C SER A 60 -7.60 -6.52 -0.33
N GLY A 61 -6.42 -6.57 -0.97
CA GLY A 61 -5.90 -5.41 -1.68
C GLY A 61 -6.85 -4.88 -2.75
N PRO A 62 -7.33 -5.73 -3.68
CA PRO A 62 -8.28 -5.27 -4.69
C PRO A 62 -9.57 -4.70 -4.12
N GLU A 63 -10.08 -5.26 -3.03
CA GLU A 63 -11.26 -4.71 -2.36
C GLU A 63 -11.00 -3.32 -1.80
N LEU A 64 -9.84 -3.12 -1.19
CA LEU A 64 -9.45 -1.80 -0.70
C LEU A 64 -9.31 -0.81 -1.85
N PHE A 65 -8.70 -1.25 -2.95
CA PHE A 65 -8.54 -0.38 -4.13
C PHE A 65 -9.89 0.10 -4.66
N GLU A 66 -10.87 -0.82 -4.78
CA GLU A 66 -12.19 -0.45 -5.25
C GLU A 66 -12.87 0.57 -4.31
N LEU A 67 -12.75 0.33 -3.01
CA LEU A 67 -13.35 1.22 -2.02
C LEU A 67 -12.72 2.60 -2.07
N LEU A 68 -11.40 2.66 -2.21
CA LEU A 68 -10.70 3.95 -2.32
C LEU A 68 -11.12 4.70 -3.58
N CYS A 69 -11.30 3.99 -4.70
CA CYS A 69 -11.78 4.62 -5.92
C CYS A 69 -13.18 5.20 -5.74
N GLU A 70 -14.06 4.48 -5.05
CA GLU A 70 -15.40 4.96 -4.74
C GLU A 70 -15.38 6.20 -3.87
N ARG A 71 -14.38 6.34 -3.01
CA ARG A 71 -14.23 7.50 -2.13
C ARG A 71 -13.45 8.65 -2.78
N GLY A 72 -13.13 8.53 -4.06
CA GLY A 72 -12.46 9.60 -4.79
C GLY A 72 -10.96 9.67 -4.59
N CYS A 73 -10.33 8.58 -4.15
CA CYS A 73 -8.89 8.55 -3.98
C CYS A 73 -8.20 8.74 -5.32
N LYS A 74 -7.25 9.66 -5.40
CA LYS A 74 -6.50 9.96 -6.62
C LYS A 74 -5.08 9.44 -6.57
N LEU A 75 -4.66 8.81 -5.47
CA LEU A 75 -3.30 8.33 -5.33
C LEU A 75 -3.06 7.12 -6.21
N PRO A 76 -1.89 7.03 -6.85
CA PRO A 76 -1.53 5.81 -7.57
C PRO A 76 -1.40 4.65 -6.59
N VAL A 77 -1.79 3.47 -7.02
CA VAL A 77 -1.74 2.26 -6.22
C VAL A 77 -0.81 1.27 -6.90
N ILE A 78 0.15 0.76 -6.15
CA ILE A 78 1.08 -0.26 -6.60
C ILE A 78 0.73 -1.54 -5.87
N PHE A 79 0.39 -2.57 -6.61
CA PHE A 79 0.09 -3.88 -6.03
C PHE A 79 1.36 -4.71 -5.91
N LEU A 80 1.54 -5.32 -4.75
CA LEU A 80 2.60 -6.29 -4.53
C LEU A 80 2.02 -7.69 -4.70
N THR A 81 2.65 -8.48 -5.56
CA THR A 81 2.36 -9.90 -5.68
C THR A 81 3.64 -10.65 -5.35
N GLY A 82 3.58 -11.92 -5.16
CA GLY A 82 4.80 -12.65 -4.88
C GLY A 82 4.67 -13.59 -3.71
N HIS A 83 3.45 -14.03 -3.46
CA HIS A 83 3.23 -15.05 -2.45
C HIS A 83 3.69 -16.41 -2.96
N GLY A 84 4.32 -17.18 -2.10
CA GLY A 84 4.82 -18.49 -2.46
C GLY A 84 6.07 -18.41 -3.30
N ASP A 85 6.16 -19.23 -4.33
CA ASP A 85 7.34 -19.35 -5.19
C ASP A 85 7.36 -18.37 -6.35
N VAL A 86 6.34 -17.52 -6.46
CA VAL A 86 6.25 -16.56 -7.55
C VAL A 86 7.15 -15.37 -7.23
N PRO A 87 8.02 -14.95 -8.15
CA PRO A 87 8.78 -13.74 -7.93
C PRO A 87 7.85 -12.55 -7.71
N MET A 88 8.26 -11.65 -6.83
CA MET A 88 7.46 -10.48 -6.54
C MET A 88 7.27 -9.65 -7.80
N ALA A 89 6.04 -9.35 -8.12
CA ALA A 89 5.70 -8.49 -9.24
C ALA A 89 5.01 -7.23 -8.71
N VAL A 90 5.17 -6.14 -9.43
CA VAL A 90 4.57 -4.87 -9.07
C VAL A 90 3.69 -4.43 -10.23
N SER A 91 2.46 -4.08 -9.92
CA SER A 91 1.54 -3.58 -10.92
C SER A 91 0.95 -2.27 -10.40
N ALA A 92 1.05 -1.22 -11.20
CA ALA A 92 0.51 0.08 -10.84
C ALA A 92 -0.82 0.27 -11.54
N LEU A 93 -1.85 0.61 -10.76
CA LEU A 93 -3.19 0.87 -11.28
C LEU A 93 -3.62 2.27 -10.93
N LYS A 94 -4.37 2.86 -11.85
CA LYS A 94 -4.84 4.21 -11.70
C LYS A 94 -6.18 4.34 -12.42
N LYS A 95 -7.15 4.88 -11.74
CA LYS A 95 -8.44 5.14 -12.37
C LYS A 95 -8.66 6.62 -12.53
#